data_5a07481278cd0e21e133d19539620df0
#
_entry.id   5a07481278cd0e21e133d19539620df0
#
_cell.length_a   1.000
_cell.length_b   1.000
_cell.length_c   1.000
_cell.angle_alpha   90.00
_cell.angle_beta   90.00
_cell.angle_gamma   90.00
#
_symmetry.space_group_name_H-M   'P 1'
#
loop_
_entity.id
_entity.type
_entity.pdbx_description
1 polymer ?
#
loop_
_entity_poly.entity_id
_entity_poly.type
_entity_poly.pdbx_seq_one_letter_code
_entity_poly.pdbx_strand_id
1 'polypeptide(L)'
;MERRCTERGEASVKKRILLGLISVFKALYNAVYAVMKLRPMQKKVVMISRQSNSQRPDFEQLGAEIEARDPGVRLVYLCREMGDTPLELLRYCFHLLHCAAELSTAHVCIIDGYCIPVSVLHHRKELRVVQVWHALGAIKKFGRQALSVPGGRDKELAERMGMHKHYDAVLCASHRTAKAYEEAFGVSADKMRVTGVPRVDAILKMNRARCRRRFFAAYPELRGQKIVLYAPTFRDGEQMPEIEPL
;
A
#
# COMPACT_ATOMS: atom_id res chain seq x y z
N MET A 1 -27.55 -32.81 -2.52
CA MET A 1 -28.08 -31.44 -2.49
C MET A 1 -27.92 -30.81 -1.09
N GLU A 2 -28.16 -31.55 -0.04
CA GLU A 2 -28.07 -31.11 1.37
C GLU A 2 -26.68 -30.66 1.83
N ARG A 3 -25.58 -31.35 1.45
CA ARG A 3 -24.21 -30.94 1.84
C ARG A 3 -23.82 -29.54 1.35
N ARG A 4 -24.25 -29.15 0.14
CA ARG A 4 -24.00 -27.80 -0.39
C ARG A 4 -24.82 -26.70 0.30
N CYS A 5 -25.99 -27.05 0.87
CA CYS A 5 -26.82 -26.11 1.62
C CYS A 5 -26.23 -25.86 3.03
N THR A 6 -25.75 -26.90 3.70
CA THR A 6 -25.07 -26.78 5.01
C THR A 6 -23.76 -26.01 4.91
N GLU A 7 -22.91 -26.28 3.92
CA GLU A 7 -21.65 -25.57 3.70
C GLU A 7 -21.87 -24.08 3.41
N ARG A 8 -22.91 -23.73 2.64
CA ARG A 8 -23.28 -22.30 2.41
C ARG A 8 -23.78 -21.62 3.68
N GLY A 9 -24.54 -22.33 4.52
CA GLY A 9 -25.00 -21.82 5.81
C GLY A 9 -23.84 -21.52 6.77
N GLU A 10 -22.92 -22.47 6.91
CA GLU A 10 -21.74 -22.33 7.77
C GLU A 10 -20.80 -21.19 7.28
N ALA A 11 -20.55 -21.09 5.98
CA ALA A 11 -19.76 -20.02 5.40
C ALA A 11 -20.39 -18.63 5.66
N SER A 12 -21.73 -18.53 5.58
CA SER A 12 -22.47 -17.30 5.88
C SER A 12 -22.36 -16.92 7.35
N VAL A 13 -22.45 -17.87 8.29
CA VAL A 13 -22.31 -17.62 9.72
C VAL A 13 -20.88 -17.19 10.07
N LYS A 14 -19.86 -17.90 9.57
CA LYS A 14 -18.44 -17.54 9.76
C LYS A 14 -18.16 -16.12 9.27
N LYS A 15 -18.69 -15.74 8.10
CA LYS A 15 -18.54 -14.40 7.55
C LYS A 15 -19.20 -13.35 8.44
N ARG A 16 -20.40 -13.58 8.96
CA ARG A 16 -21.09 -12.65 9.87
C ARG A 16 -20.30 -12.43 11.17
N ILE A 17 -19.75 -13.51 11.74
CA ILE A 17 -18.89 -13.44 12.92
C ILE A 17 -17.64 -12.59 12.61
N LEU A 18 -16.96 -12.85 11.50
CA LEU A 18 -15.78 -12.09 11.07
C LEU A 18 -16.10 -10.59 10.93
N LEU A 19 -17.21 -10.24 10.28
CA LEU A 19 -17.62 -8.84 10.13
C LEU A 19 -17.96 -8.18 11.47
N GLY A 20 -18.52 -8.94 12.41
CA GLY A 20 -18.72 -8.51 13.79
C GLY A 20 -17.41 -8.21 14.51
N LEU A 21 -16.44 -9.14 14.44
CA LEU A 21 -15.11 -8.98 15.04
C LEU A 21 -14.37 -7.76 14.45
N ILE A 22 -14.47 -7.55 13.15
CA ILE A 22 -13.91 -6.35 12.49
C ILE A 22 -14.54 -5.08 13.03
N SER A 23 -15.84 -5.07 13.28
CA SER A 23 -16.51 -3.89 13.83
C SER A 23 -16.05 -3.58 15.25
N VAL A 24 -15.89 -4.60 16.09
CA VAL A 24 -15.33 -4.47 17.45
C VAL A 24 -13.88 -3.96 17.38
N PHE A 25 -13.05 -4.59 16.54
CA PHE A 25 -11.68 -4.12 16.34
C PHE A 25 -11.62 -2.65 15.93
N LYS A 26 -12.43 -2.22 14.96
CA LYS A 26 -12.47 -0.82 14.52
C LYS A 26 -12.89 0.12 15.65
N ALA A 27 -13.88 -0.26 16.46
CA ALA A 27 -14.34 0.54 17.58
C ALA A 27 -13.23 0.73 18.62
N LEU A 28 -12.58 -0.37 19.04
CA LEU A 28 -11.48 -0.33 20.00
C LEU A 28 -10.28 0.46 19.46
N TYR A 29 -9.92 0.23 18.19
CA TYR A 29 -8.80 0.92 17.56
C TYR A 29 -9.04 2.43 17.44
N ASN A 30 -10.29 2.85 17.14
CA ASN A 30 -10.67 4.26 17.14
C ASN A 30 -10.72 4.87 18.54
N ALA A 31 -11.13 4.12 19.59
CA ALA A 31 -11.09 4.59 20.96
C ALA A 31 -9.65 4.87 21.42
N VAL A 32 -8.73 3.94 21.15
CA VAL A 32 -7.29 4.14 21.40
C VAL A 32 -6.75 5.35 20.62
N TYR A 33 -7.09 5.46 19.34
CA TYR A 33 -6.68 6.57 18.49
C TYR A 33 -7.23 7.93 18.99
N ALA A 34 -8.45 7.96 19.51
CA ALA A 34 -9.05 9.17 20.09
C ALA A 34 -8.23 9.68 21.30
N VAL A 35 -7.77 8.77 22.16
CA VAL A 35 -6.85 9.11 23.25
C VAL A 35 -5.50 9.62 22.71
N MET A 36 -4.93 8.95 21.73
CA MET A 36 -3.67 9.39 21.09
C MET A 36 -3.77 10.79 20.47
N LYS A 37 -4.95 11.17 19.98
CA LYS A 37 -5.23 12.50 19.43
C LYS A 37 -5.27 13.62 20.48
N LEU A 38 -5.22 13.35 21.76
CA LEU A 38 -5.11 14.40 22.79
C LEU A 38 -3.74 15.11 22.74
N ARG A 39 -2.73 14.48 22.14
CA ARG A 39 -1.41 15.10 21.93
C ARG A 39 -1.50 16.18 20.84
N PRO A 40 -0.69 17.25 20.94
CA PRO A 40 -0.68 18.33 19.95
C PRO A 40 -0.18 17.83 18.57
N MET A 41 -0.63 18.50 17.52
CA MET A 41 -0.12 18.28 16.16
C MET A 41 1.36 18.67 16.07
N GLN A 42 2.10 17.93 15.27
CA GLN A 42 3.54 18.13 15.06
C GLN A 42 3.78 18.40 13.57
N LYS A 43 4.77 19.21 13.25
CA LYS A 43 5.24 19.40 11.88
C LYS A 43 5.92 18.11 11.39
N LYS A 44 5.09 17.14 10.99
CA LYS A 44 5.50 15.77 10.74
C LYS A 44 4.83 15.20 9.51
N VAL A 45 5.61 14.48 8.71
CA VAL A 45 5.15 13.65 7.60
C VAL A 45 5.38 12.19 7.93
N VAL A 46 4.34 11.38 7.84
CA VAL A 46 4.40 9.93 8.08
C VAL A 46 4.27 9.22 6.74
N MET A 47 5.20 8.34 6.42
CA MET A 47 5.17 7.52 5.20
C MET A 47 4.95 6.06 5.57
N ILE A 48 3.86 5.46 5.08
CA ILE A 48 3.47 4.09 5.44
C ILE A 48 3.43 3.20 4.22
N SER A 49 4.19 2.10 4.24
CA SER A 49 4.19 1.06 3.22
C SER A 49 3.88 -0.32 3.81
N ARG A 50 3.12 -1.10 3.05
CA ARG A 50 2.90 -2.54 3.28
C ARG A 50 3.57 -3.41 2.20
N GLN A 51 4.33 -2.80 1.31
CA GLN A 51 4.95 -3.43 0.15
C GLN A 51 6.40 -3.85 0.40
N SER A 52 6.96 -3.48 1.54
CA SER A 52 8.35 -3.74 1.90
C SER A 52 8.56 -3.52 3.39
N ASN A 53 9.55 -4.23 3.95
CA ASN A 53 10.06 -4.00 5.31
C ASN A 53 11.13 -2.89 5.36
N SER A 54 11.50 -2.31 4.22
CA SER A 54 12.45 -1.21 4.10
C SER A 54 11.83 -0.03 3.36
N GLN A 55 12.50 1.12 3.43
CA GLN A 55 12.11 2.30 2.67
C GLN A 55 12.12 1.99 1.17
N ARG A 56 11.12 2.47 0.48
CA ARG A 56 11.00 2.31 -0.97
C ARG A 56 11.57 3.53 -1.69
N PRO A 57 12.04 3.36 -2.94
CA PRO A 57 12.60 4.46 -3.73
C PRO A 57 11.68 5.69 -3.84
N ASP A 58 10.36 5.49 -3.88
CA ASP A 58 9.38 6.58 -3.89
C ASP A 58 9.46 7.42 -2.61
N PHE A 59 9.55 6.75 -1.45
CA PHE A 59 9.64 7.42 -0.15
C PHE A 59 10.99 8.09 0.07
N GLU A 60 12.08 7.47 -0.40
CA GLU A 60 13.43 8.06 -0.37
C GLU A 60 13.47 9.36 -1.17
N GLN A 61 12.92 9.37 -2.41
CA GLN A 61 12.89 10.54 -3.25
C GLN A 61 12.03 11.67 -2.64
N LEU A 62 10.82 11.31 -2.17
CA LEU A 62 9.92 12.27 -1.54
C LEU A 62 10.49 12.82 -0.23
N GLY A 63 11.08 11.95 0.59
CA GLY A 63 11.70 12.36 1.86
C GLY A 63 12.84 13.33 1.65
N ALA A 64 13.76 13.02 0.74
CA ALA A 64 14.88 13.91 0.42
C ALA A 64 14.41 15.27 -0.09
N GLU A 65 13.36 15.31 -0.92
CA GLU A 65 12.81 16.56 -1.44
C GLU A 65 12.07 17.38 -0.35
N ILE A 66 11.38 16.71 0.57
CA ILE A 66 10.72 17.36 1.71
C ILE A 66 11.77 17.97 2.64
N GLU A 67 12.81 17.21 3.01
CA GLU A 67 13.90 17.72 3.86
C GLU A 67 14.65 18.89 3.25
N ALA A 68 14.88 18.84 1.92
CA ALA A 68 15.55 19.93 1.22
C ALA A 68 14.73 21.22 1.22
N ARG A 69 13.39 21.13 1.14
CA ARG A 69 12.48 22.29 1.13
C ARG A 69 12.12 22.79 2.51
N ASP A 70 12.06 21.90 3.47
CA ASP A 70 11.64 22.18 4.85
C ASP A 70 12.41 21.34 5.86
N PRO A 71 13.65 21.74 6.22
CA PRO A 71 14.50 20.97 7.15
C PRO A 71 13.91 20.80 8.55
N GLY A 72 12.87 21.57 8.90
CA GLY A 72 12.20 21.47 10.20
C GLY A 72 11.09 20.42 10.25
N VAL A 73 10.84 19.69 9.17
CA VAL A 73 9.83 18.61 9.14
C VAL A 73 10.41 17.31 9.66
N ARG A 74 9.72 16.70 10.62
CA ARG A 74 10.06 15.35 11.07
C ARG A 74 9.50 14.31 10.08
N LEU A 75 10.38 13.52 9.46
CA LEU A 75 9.98 12.38 8.63
C LEU A 75 9.93 11.10 9.46
N VAL A 76 8.86 10.32 9.29
CA VAL A 76 8.66 9.02 9.94
C VAL A 76 8.31 7.98 8.88
N TYR A 77 9.11 6.91 8.80
CA TYR A 77 8.91 5.83 7.84
C TYR A 77 8.42 4.57 8.56
N LEU A 78 7.26 4.09 8.20
CA LEU A 78 6.58 2.93 8.79
C LEU A 78 6.35 1.87 7.71
N CYS A 79 7.42 1.17 7.35
CA CYS A 79 7.41 0.14 6.31
C CYS A 79 7.38 -1.24 6.96
N ARG A 80 6.29 -2.00 6.73
CA ARG A 80 6.16 -3.37 7.21
C ARG A 80 5.18 -4.17 6.38
N GLU A 81 5.64 -5.30 5.86
CA GLU A 81 4.81 -6.33 5.27
C GLU A 81 4.03 -7.09 6.34
N MET A 82 2.85 -7.55 5.99
CA MET A 82 2.07 -8.45 6.85
C MET A 82 2.55 -9.87 6.59
N GLY A 83 3.14 -10.52 7.59
CA GLY A 83 3.52 -11.91 7.50
C GLY A 83 2.39 -12.88 7.86
N ASP A 84 2.62 -14.16 7.61
CA ASP A 84 1.61 -15.23 7.77
C ASP A 84 1.75 -16.02 9.07
N THR A 85 2.84 -15.85 9.81
CA THR A 85 3.03 -16.54 11.09
C THR A 85 2.33 -15.80 12.24
N PRO A 86 1.87 -16.52 13.31
CA PRO A 86 1.23 -15.87 14.46
C PRO A 86 2.09 -14.77 15.11
N LEU A 87 3.40 -14.97 15.16
CA LEU A 87 4.34 -13.99 15.70
C LEU A 87 4.45 -12.73 14.82
N GLU A 88 4.47 -12.90 13.51
CA GLU A 88 4.49 -11.78 12.56
C GLU A 88 3.16 -11.01 12.60
N LEU A 89 2.05 -11.72 12.74
CA LEU A 89 0.73 -11.10 12.91
C LEU A 89 0.68 -10.28 14.20
N LEU A 90 1.18 -10.79 15.31
CA LEU A 90 1.28 -10.05 16.57
C LEU A 90 2.18 -8.80 16.42
N ARG A 91 3.34 -8.94 15.78
CA ARG A 91 4.23 -7.81 15.46
C ARG A 91 3.55 -6.79 14.56
N TYR A 92 2.71 -7.24 13.64
CA TYR A 92 1.94 -6.36 12.78
C TYR A 92 0.84 -5.61 13.57
N CYS A 93 0.23 -6.23 14.57
CA CYS A 93 -0.70 -5.53 15.48
C CYS A 93 -0.01 -4.38 16.23
N PHE A 94 1.20 -4.59 16.77
CA PHE A 94 1.99 -3.51 17.35
C PHE A 94 2.36 -2.43 16.34
N HIS A 95 2.68 -2.82 15.11
CA HIS A 95 2.92 -1.86 14.03
C HIS A 95 1.68 -1.01 13.72
N LEU A 96 0.48 -1.58 13.73
CA LEU A 96 -0.76 -0.82 13.57
C LEU A 96 -0.94 0.22 14.68
N LEU A 97 -0.66 -0.13 15.94
CA LEU A 97 -0.69 0.82 17.06
C LEU A 97 0.36 1.92 16.89
N HIS A 98 1.56 1.60 16.44
CA HIS A 98 2.60 2.59 16.14
C HIS A 98 2.15 3.53 15.01
N CYS A 99 1.56 2.99 13.92
CA CYS A 99 0.98 3.82 12.87
C CYS A 99 -0.08 4.78 13.40
N ALA A 100 -0.99 4.31 14.27
CA ALA A 100 -2.00 5.17 14.89
C ALA A 100 -1.34 6.28 15.74
N ALA A 101 -0.35 5.93 16.54
CA ALA A 101 0.37 6.89 17.39
C ALA A 101 1.03 8.00 16.55
N GLU A 102 1.70 7.66 15.45
CA GLU A 102 2.35 8.63 14.58
C GLU A 102 1.32 9.45 13.78
N LEU A 103 0.26 8.83 13.25
CA LEU A 103 -0.81 9.51 12.52
C LEU A 103 -1.59 10.49 13.40
N SER A 104 -1.74 10.22 14.70
CA SER A 104 -2.53 11.05 15.61
C SER A 104 -2.04 12.49 15.73
N THR A 105 -0.77 12.72 15.41
CA THR A 105 -0.09 14.03 15.52
C THR A 105 0.52 14.52 14.21
N ALA A 106 0.31 13.82 13.09
CA ALA A 106 0.90 14.16 11.79
C ALA A 106 0.01 15.14 10.99
N HIS A 107 0.63 16.05 10.24
CA HIS A 107 -0.06 16.89 9.26
C HIS A 107 -0.22 16.20 7.91
N VAL A 108 0.73 15.35 7.52
CA VAL A 108 0.69 14.64 6.24
C VAL A 108 0.98 13.16 6.44
N CYS A 109 0.21 12.33 5.76
CA CYS A 109 0.46 10.91 5.61
C CYS A 109 0.63 10.58 4.12
N ILE A 110 1.73 9.95 3.75
CA ILE A 110 1.99 9.46 2.39
C ILE A 110 1.94 7.94 2.42
N ILE A 111 1.17 7.35 1.52
CA ILE A 111 1.00 5.89 1.43
C ILE A 111 1.19 5.41 -0.01
N ASP A 112 1.69 4.19 -0.18
CA ASP A 112 1.90 3.56 -1.49
C ASP A 112 0.94 2.41 -1.79
N GLY A 113 -0.11 2.25 -0.98
CA GLY A 113 -1.10 1.19 -1.15
C GLY A 113 -2.27 1.32 -0.19
N TYR A 114 -3.10 0.28 -0.10
CA TYR A 114 -4.13 0.21 0.92
C TYR A 114 -3.51 0.11 2.31
N CYS A 115 -3.88 1.03 3.18
CA CYS A 115 -3.37 1.13 4.55
C CYS A 115 -4.52 1.06 5.56
N ILE A 116 -4.52 0.03 6.42
CA ILE A 116 -5.59 -0.19 7.41
C ILE A 116 -5.75 1.02 8.34
N PRO A 117 -4.69 1.53 9.00
CA PRO A 117 -4.81 2.70 9.86
C PRO A 117 -5.43 3.91 9.16
N VAL A 118 -4.99 4.21 7.93
CA VAL A 118 -5.54 5.33 7.15
C VAL A 118 -7.03 5.13 6.84
N SER A 119 -7.43 3.89 6.52
CA SER A 119 -8.79 3.62 6.02
C SER A 119 -9.83 3.47 7.12
N VAL A 120 -9.44 3.04 8.34
CA VAL A 120 -10.41 2.71 9.40
C VAL A 120 -10.44 3.71 10.56
N LEU A 121 -9.41 4.53 10.74
CA LEU A 121 -9.35 5.49 11.83
C LEU A 121 -10.07 6.81 11.48
N HIS A 122 -10.64 7.43 12.49
CA HIS A 122 -11.30 8.74 12.38
C HIS A 122 -10.26 9.86 12.57
N HIS A 123 -9.64 10.24 11.47
CA HIS A 123 -8.55 11.22 11.47
C HIS A 123 -8.99 12.61 11.85
N ARG A 124 -8.02 13.44 12.27
CA ARG A 124 -8.19 14.89 12.40
C ARG A 124 -8.37 15.51 11.02
N LYS A 125 -9.08 16.62 10.96
CA LYS A 125 -9.29 17.37 9.71
C LYS A 125 -8.01 17.97 9.13
N GLU A 126 -7.01 18.16 9.97
CA GLU A 126 -5.70 18.72 9.63
C GLU A 126 -4.78 17.69 8.97
N LEU A 127 -5.02 16.39 9.17
CA LEU A 127 -4.24 15.34 8.51
C LEU A 127 -4.61 15.27 7.03
N ARG A 128 -3.62 15.42 6.15
CA ARG A 128 -3.74 15.23 4.70
C ARG A 128 -3.14 13.88 4.29
N VAL A 129 -3.91 13.12 3.55
CA VAL A 129 -3.49 11.78 3.09
C VAL A 129 -3.23 11.80 1.59
N VAL A 130 -2.00 11.46 1.21
CA VAL A 130 -1.54 11.40 -0.18
C VAL A 130 -1.25 9.95 -0.56
N GLN A 131 -1.94 9.43 -1.56
CA GLN A 131 -1.68 8.12 -2.16
C GLN A 131 -0.72 8.28 -3.34
N VAL A 132 0.46 7.63 -3.27
CA VAL A 132 1.42 7.66 -4.39
C VAL A 132 1.41 6.39 -5.23
N TRP A 133 0.76 5.35 -4.73
CA TRP A 133 0.70 4.00 -5.30
C TRP A 133 2.08 3.37 -5.45
N HIS A 134 2.13 2.13 -5.93
CA HIS A 134 3.38 1.36 -6.06
C HIS A 134 3.62 0.83 -7.48
N ALA A 135 2.86 1.28 -8.46
CA ALA A 135 3.01 0.92 -9.86
C ALA A 135 3.18 2.16 -10.74
N LEU A 136 3.90 2.01 -11.85
CA LEU A 136 4.13 3.11 -12.81
C LEU A 136 2.88 3.51 -13.58
N GLY A 137 1.86 2.64 -13.59
CA GLY A 137 0.59 2.87 -14.29
C GLY A 137 -0.47 1.84 -13.90
N ALA A 138 -1.60 1.86 -14.59
CA ALA A 138 -2.73 0.96 -14.40
C ALA A 138 -2.77 -0.09 -15.52
N ILE A 139 -1.96 -1.15 -15.40
CA ILE A 139 -1.85 -2.21 -16.43
C ILE A 139 -2.94 -3.26 -16.25
N LYS A 140 -3.38 -3.51 -15.01
CA LYS A 140 -4.43 -4.48 -14.66
C LYS A 140 -5.46 -3.85 -13.74
N LYS A 141 -6.65 -4.43 -13.67
CA LYS A 141 -7.68 -4.04 -12.70
C LYS A 141 -7.19 -4.31 -11.27
N PHE A 142 -7.43 -3.38 -10.36
CA PHE A 142 -7.04 -3.48 -8.96
C PHE A 142 -8.01 -2.68 -8.07
N GLY A 143 -7.81 -2.72 -6.75
CA GLY A 143 -8.64 -2.00 -5.81
C GLY A 143 -10.12 -2.38 -5.95
N ARG A 144 -10.99 -1.38 -6.07
CA ARG A 144 -12.45 -1.58 -6.19
C ARG A 144 -12.87 -2.25 -7.50
N GLN A 145 -12.06 -2.12 -8.56
CA GLN A 145 -12.30 -2.80 -9.84
C GLN A 145 -12.12 -4.33 -9.76
N ALA A 146 -11.40 -4.82 -8.74
CA ALA A 146 -11.10 -6.23 -8.52
C ALA A 146 -11.89 -6.82 -7.33
N LEU A 147 -13.02 -6.23 -6.94
CA LEU A 147 -13.88 -6.78 -5.90
C LEU A 147 -14.80 -7.84 -6.46
N SER A 148 -14.97 -8.93 -5.70
CA SER A 148 -15.90 -10.04 -6.03
C SER A 148 -15.67 -10.71 -7.39
N VAL A 149 -14.46 -10.60 -7.95
CA VAL A 149 -14.02 -11.38 -9.10
C VAL A 149 -13.18 -12.58 -8.61
N PRO A 150 -13.03 -13.65 -9.41
CA PRO A 150 -12.13 -14.76 -9.08
C PRO A 150 -10.71 -14.23 -8.72
N GLY A 151 -10.15 -14.66 -7.58
CA GLY A 151 -8.88 -14.14 -7.05
C GLY A 151 -8.92 -12.73 -6.48
N GLY A 152 -10.07 -12.05 -6.52
CA GLY A 152 -10.27 -10.71 -5.96
C GLY A 152 -10.67 -10.74 -4.47
N ARG A 153 -10.78 -9.56 -3.88
CA ARG A 153 -11.20 -9.43 -2.48
C ARG A 153 -12.72 -9.47 -2.33
N ASP A 154 -13.19 -10.02 -1.21
CA ASP A 154 -14.61 -9.95 -0.84
C ASP A 154 -15.04 -8.48 -0.69
N LYS A 155 -16.12 -8.12 -1.40
CA LYS A 155 -16.63 -6.75 -1.46
C LYS A 155 -17.08 -6.24 -0.09
N GLU A 156 -17.84 -7.06 0.64
CA GLU A 156 -18.39 -6.65 1.95
C GLU A 156 -17.27 -6.43 2.98
N LEU A 157 -16.24 -7.30 2.96
CA LEU A 157 -15.06 -7.15 3.78
C LEU A 157 -14.28 -5.86 3.42
N ALA A 158 -14.09 -5.60 2.13
CA ALA A 158 -13.41 -4.40 1.65
C ALA A 158 -14.16 -3.12 2.05
N GLU A 159 -15.49 -3.12 1.94
CA GLU A 159 -16.34 -2.01 2.36
C GLU A 159 -16.31 -1.81 3.88
N ARG A 160 -16.40 -2.89 4.67
CA ARG A 160 -16.32 -2.87 6.13
C ARG A 160 -14.98 -2.32 6.61
N MET A 161 -13.90 -2.68 5.95
CA MET A 161 -12.54 -2.18 6.22
C MET A 161 -12.26 -0.81 5.60
N GLY A 162 -13.24 -0.18 4.94
CA GLY A 162 -13.09 1.14 4.34
C GLY A 162 -12.00 1.22 3.28
N MET A 163 -11.87 0.17 2.44
CA MET A 163 -10.80 0.11 1.45
C MET A 163 -10.74 1.38 0.59
N HIS A 164 -9.56 1.99 0.53
CA HIS A 164 -9.26 3.22 -0.21
C HIS A 164 -10.04 4.47 0.23
N LYS A 165 -10.46 4.56 1.49
CA LYS A 165 -11.06 5.78 2.06
C LYS A 165 -9.99 6.77 2.55
N HIS A 166 -10.43 8.02 2.73
CA HIS A 166 -9.67 9.12 3.35
C HIS A 166 -8.47 9.66 2.54
N TYR A 167 -8.45 9.48 1.22
CA TYR A 167 -7.43 10.12 0.39
C TYR A 167 -7.81 11.57 0.08
N ASP A 168 -6.89 12.50 0.33
CA ASP A 168 -7.01 13.91 -0.06
C ASP A 168 -6.42 14.16 -1.44
N ALA A 169 -5.37 13.43 -1.80
CA ALA A 169 -4.75 13.47 -3.12
C ALA A 169 -4.24 12.09 -3.54
N VAL A 170 -4.29 11.84 -4.85
CA VAL A 170 -3.75 10.63 -5.48
C VAL A 170 -2.82 11.05 -6.60
N LEU A 171 -1.53 10.69 -6.50
CA LEU A 171 -0.55 10.98 -7.55
C LEU A 171 -0.69 9.97 -8.68
N CYS A 172 -0.60 10.45 -9.91
CA CYS A 172 -0.68 9.60 -11.10
C CYS A 172 0.24 10.10 -12.22
N ALA A 173 0.65 9.16 -13.07
CA ALA A 173 1.62 9.42 -14.14
C ALA A 173 1.01 10.17 -15.33
N SER A 174 -0.30 10.07 -15.55
CA SER A 174 -0.97 10.67 -16.71
C SER A 174 -2.48 10.79 -16.47
N HIS A 175 -3.17 11.60 -17.29
CA HIS A 175 -4.63 11.68 -17.27
C HIS A 175 -5.33 10.35 -17.56
N ARG A 176 -4.73 9.49 -18.38
CA ARG A 176 -5.24 8.14 -18.63
C ARG A 176 -5.16 7.28 -17.37
N THR A 177 -4.05 7.36 -16.64
CA THR A 177 -3.88 6.66 -15.36
C THR A 177 -4.82 7.21 -14.29
N ALA A 178 -5.06 8.53 -14.28
CA ALA A 178 -5.99 9.17 -13.36
C ALA A 178 -7.39 8.54 -13.43
N LYS A 179 -7.96 8.39 -14.63
CA LYS A 179 -9.27 7.75 -14.83
C LYS A 179 -9.33 6.32 -14.25
N ALA A 180 -8.28 5.52 -14.47
CA ALA A 180 -8.20 4.18 -13.92
C ALA A 180 -8.11 4.19 -12.38
N TYR A 181 -7.44 5.18 -11.79
CA TYR A 181 -7.31 5.34 -10.34
C TYR A 181 -8.59 5.87 -9.69
N GLU A 182 -9.35 6.73 -10.36
CA GLU A 182 -10.68 7.15 -9.90
C GLU A 182 -11.58 5.94 -9.64
N GLU A 183 -11.65 5.02 -10.59
CA GLU A 183 -12.43 3.79 -10.47
C GLU A 183 -11.84 2.83 -9.43
N ALA A 184 -10.52 2.60 -9.48
CA ALA A 184 -9.83 1.63 -8.63
C ALA A 184 -9.87 2.02 -7.15
N PHE A 185 -9.73 3.30 -6.83
CA PHE A 185 -9.79 3.81 -5.48
C PHE A 185 -11.18 4.29 -5.06
N GLY A 186 -12.07 4.53 -6.01
CA GLY A 186 -13.41 5.09 -5.77
C GLY A 186 -13.32 6.51 -5.20
N VAL A 187 -12.45 7.32 -5.76
CA VAL A 187 -12.23 8.73 -5.41
C VAL A 187 -12.59 9.64 -6.59
N SER A 188 -12.96 10.87 -6.31
CA SER A 188 -13.34 11.85 -7.32
C SER A 188 -12.14 12.42 -8.08
N ALA A 189 -12.38 12.90 -9.29
CA ALA A 189 -11.36 13.43 -10.20
C ALA A 189 -10.59 14.64 -9.62
N ASP A 190 -11.23 15.44 -8.78
CA ASP A 190 -10.63 16.61 -8.12
C ASP A 190 -9.47 16.24 -7.17
N LYS A 191 -9.41 14.98 -6.73
CA LYS A 191 -8.30 14.47 -5.91
C LYS A 191 -7.11 13.95 -6.72
N MET A 192 -7.27 13.78 -8.04
CA MET A 192 -6.18 13.33 -8.90
C MET A 192 -5.15 14.44 -9.12
N ARG A 193 -3.87 14.08 -9.01
CA ARG A 193 -2.73 14.97 -9.26
C ARG A 193 -1.82 14.33 -10.30
N VAL A 194 -1.89 14.84 -11.52
CA VAL A 194 -1.05 14.36 -12.64
C VAL A 194 0.32 15.05 -12.54
N THR A 195 1.20 14.48 -11.76
CA THR A 195 2.53 15.01 -11.43
C THR A 195 3.67 14.12 -11.88
N GLY A 196 3.36 12.97 -12.47
CA GLY A 196 4.32 11.88 -12.56
C GLY A 196 4.33 11.03 -11.28
N VAL A 197 5.28 10.12 -11.20
CA VAL A 197 5.49 9.26 -10.03
C VAL A 197 6.97 9.28 -9.61
N PRO A 198 7.30 9.39 -8.32
CA PRO A 198 8.68 9.61 -7.84
C PRO A 198 9.65 8.52 -8.30
N ARG A 199 9.18 7.29 -8.43
CA ARG A 199 9.96 6.15 -8.90
C ARG A 199 10.53 6.33 -10.30
N VAL A 200 9.84 7.05 -11.19
CA VAL A 200 10.34 7.34 -12.55
C VAL A 200 11.59 8.21 -12.45
N ASP A 201 11.59 9.21 -11.59
CA ASP A 201 12.75 10.07 -11.37
C ASP A 201 13.94 9.28 -10.83
N ALA A 202 13.69 8.35 -9.90
CA ALA A 202 14.72 7.45 -9.39
C ALA A 202 15.35 6.60 -10.51
N ILE A 203 14.52 6.07 -11.43
CA ILE A 203 14.97 5.29 -12.57
C ILE A 203 15.77 6.16 -13.55
N LEU A 204 15.28 7.35 -13.88
CA LEU A 204 15.94 8.25 -14.82
C LEU A 204 17.29 8.80 -14.29
N LYS A 205 17.37 9.01 -12.98
CA LYS A 205 18.60 9.45 -12.30
C LYS A 205 19.61 8.31 -12.06
N MET A 206 19.27 7.05 -12.36
CA MET A 206 20.18 5.92 -12.17
C MET A 206 21.45 6.04 -13.00
N ASN A 207 22.62 5.91 -12.36
CA ASN A 207 23.88 5.77 -13.05
C ASN A 207 24.03 4.36 -13.61
N ARG A 208 23.82 4.22 -14.92
CA ARG A 208 23.87 2.93 -15.64
C ARG A 208 25.20 2.18 -15.42
N ALA A 209 26.33 2.87 -15.43
CA ALA A 209 27.62 2.24 -15.22
C ALA A 209 27.76 1.66 -13.82
N ARG A 210 27.28 2.38 -12.80
CA ARG A 210 27.22 1.90 -11.40
C ARG A 210 26.29 0.70 -11.26
N CYS A 211 25.11 0.75 -11.87
CA CYS A 211 24.14 -0.36 -11.83
C CYS A 211 24.74 -1.61 -12.52
N ARG A 212 25.38 -1.44 -13.68
CA ARG A 212 26.05 -2.53 -14.38
C ARG A 212 27.18 -3.15 -13.56
N ARG A 213 28.03 -2.33 -12.91
CA ARG A 213 29.08 -2.84 -12.00
C ARG A 213 28.49 -3.65 -10.85
N ARG A 214 27.42 -3.16 -10.19
CA ARG A 214 26.76 -3.87 -9.10
C ARG A 214 26.16 -5.20 -9.57
N PHE A 215 25.51 -5.21 -10.74
CA PHE A 215 24.92 -6.41 -11.31
C PHE A 215 26.00 -7.48 -11.55
N PHE A 216 27.09 -7.14 -12.24
CA PHE A 216 28.16 -8.10 -12.49
C PHE A 216 29.07 -8.38 -11.29
N ALA A 217 28.94 -7.66 -10.21
CA ALA A 217 29.53 -8.03 -8.93
C ALA A 217 28.70 -9.12 -8.22
N ALA A 218 27.36 -9.06 -8.37
CA ALA A 218 26.45 -10.06 -7.82
C ALA A 218 26.36 -11.33 -8.68
N TYR A 219 26.53 -11.19 -10.00
CA TYR A 219 26.41 -12.27 -10.99
C TYR A 219 27.64 -12.26 -11.94
N PRO A 220 28.83 -12.60 -11.45
CA PRO A 220 30.08 -12.53 -12.26
C PRO A 220 30.07 -13.47 -13.44
N GLU A 221 29.37 -14.61 -13.36
CA GLU A 221 29.20 -15.62 -14.38
C GLU A 221 28.49 -15.13 -15.65
N LEU A 222 27.67 -14.08 -15.51
CA LEU A 222 26.94 -13.48 -16.64
C LEU A 222 27.75 -12.45 -17.43
N ARG A 223 29.04 -12.23 -17.09
CA ARG A 223 29.88 -11.29 -17.82
C ARG A 223 30.14 -11.80 -19.25
N GLY A 224 29.90 -10.92 -20.21
CA GLY A 224 30.08 -11.26 -21.63
C GLY A 224 28.94 -12.06 -22.26
N GLN A 225 27.95 -12.46 -21.46
CA GLN A 225 26.78 -13.18 -21.96
C GLN A 225 25.67 -12.23 -22.41
N LYS A 226 24.82 -12.70 -23.35
CA LYS A 226 23.57 -12.05 -23.70
C LYS A 226 22.54 -12.40 -22.64
N ILE A 227 21.99 -11.37 -21.96
CA ILE A 227 21.05 -11.55 -20.87
C ILE A 227 19.63 -11.30 -21.38
N VAL A 228 18.73 -12.26 -21.16
CA VAL A 228 17.30 -12.15 -21.41
C VAL A 228 16.58 -12.23 -20.08
N LEU A 229 15.81 -11.17 -19.75
CA LEU A 229 14.98 -11.13 -18.54
C LEU A 229 13.55 -11.54 -18.88
N TYR A 230 13.10 -12.67 -18.34
CA TYR A 230 11.69 -13.07 -18.34
C TYR A 230 11.04 -12.63 -17.03
N ALA A 231 10.10 -11.71 -17.10
CA ALA A 231 9.39 -11.16 -15.93
C ALA A 231 7.87 -11.21 -16.16
N PRO A 232 7.23 -12.38 -16.07
CA PRO A 232 5.81 -12.53 -16.28
C PRO A 232 4.98 -11.87 -15.17
N THR A 233 3.72 -11.58 -15.47
CA THR A 233 2.76 -11.11 -14.47
C THR A 233 2.44 -12.23 -13.50
N PHE A 234 2.52 -11.95 -12.19
CA PHE A 234 2.09 -12.88 -11.15
C PHE A 234 0.61 -13.27 -11.32
N ARG A 235 0.33 -14.57 -11.23
CA ARG A 235 -1.02 -15.17 -11.27
C ARG A 235 -1.16 -16.16 -10.13
N ASP A 236 -2.18 -15.99 -9.27
CA ASP A 236 -2.47 -16.93 -8.21
C ASP A 236 -2.88 -18.30 -8.78
N GLY A 237 -2.24 -19.38 -8.31
CA GLY A 237 -2.60 -20.75 -8.62
C GLY A 237 -2.14 -21.28 -9.98
N GLU A 238 -1.48 -20.49 -10.82
CA GLU A 238 -0.84 -20.98 -12.04
C GLU A 238 0.64 -21.29 -11.75
N GLN A 239 1.07 -22.53 -12.01
CA GLN A 239 2.49 -22.85 -12.08
C GLN A 239 3.09 -22.07 -13.26
N MET A 240 4.19 -21.37 -13.02
CA MET A 240 4.95 -20.76 -14.10
C MET A 240 5.43 -21.86 -15.04
N PRO A 241 5.23 -21.71 -16.36
CA PRO A 241 5.81 -22.68 -17.29
C PRO A 241 7.33 -22.72 -17.10
N GLU A 242 7.88 -23.92 -16.96
CA GLU A 242 9.33 -24.10 -17.02
C GLU A 242 9.80 -23.58 -18.37
N ILE A 243 10.68 -22.60 -18.36
CA ILE A 243 11.32 -22.10 -19.57
C ILE A 243 12.63 -22.86 -19.69
N GLU A 244 12.71 -23.72 -20.69
CA GLU A 244 13.99 -24.32 -21.04
C GLU A 244 15.00 -23.21 -21.41
N PRO A 245 16.25 -23.30 -20.93
CA PRO A 245 17.28 -22.36 -21.34
C PRO A 245 17.46 -22.41 -22.86
N LEU A 246 17.48 -21.24 -23.50
CA LEU A 246 17.74 -21.10 -24.94
C LEU A 246 19.19 -21.47 -25.27
#